data_17b3e09391fa5dda42dc823848e540e7
#
_entry.id   17b3e09391fa5dda42dc823848e540e7
#
_cell.length_a   1.000
_cell.length_b   1.000
_cell.length_c   1.000
_cell.angle_alpha   90.00
_cell.angle_beta   90.00
_cell.angle_gamma   90.00
#
_symmetry.space_group_name_H-M   'P 1'
#
loop_
_entity.id
_entity.type
_entity.pdbx_description
1 polymer ?
#
loop_
_entity_poly.entity_id
_entity_poly.type
_entity_poly.pdbx_seq_one_letter_code
_entity_poly.pdbx_strand_id
1 'polypeptide(L)'
;PCQCGLVSGVEGMLEDGSKTERYQNDASCEWTIAPSGATWITLLVEDFHLEQGYDYVLVYECDLASNSWSQPCSDPASRHLLDRMTGSVAKDTKIIAKTGAIFVQFVSDESITETGFKVRWTSDGEDGGNGC
;
A
#
# COMPACT_ATOMS: atom_id res chain seq x y z
N PRO A 1 -3.45 -10.11 10.45
CA PRO A 1 -4.26 -8.90 10.57
C PRO A 1 -3.51 -7.65 10.13
N CYS A 2 -4.25 -6.70 9.63
CA CYS A 2 -3.71 -5.42 9.20
C CYS A 2 -3.21 -4.61 10.40
N GLN A 3 -2.07 -3.94 10.21
CA GLN A 3 -1.51 -3.04 11.20
C GLN A 3 -1.18 -1.72 10.51
N CYS A 4 -1.31 -0.62 11.24
CA CYS A 4 -0.92 0.71 10.80
C CYS A 4 -1.69 1.28 9.61
N GLY A 5 -2.74 2.03 9.91
CA GLY A 5 -3.50 2.74 8.88
C GLY A 5 -2.72 3.87 8.21
N LEU A 6 -1.95 4.64 8.98
CA LEU A 6 -1.15 5.76 8.47
C LEU A 6 0.34 5.46 8.67
N VAL A 7 1.10 5.57 7.60
CA VAL A 7 2.53 5.27 7.60
C VAL A 7 3.29 6.50 7.13
N SER A 8 4.37 6.85 7.81
CA SER A 8 5.21 7.99 7.47
C SER A 8 6.68 7.60 7.50
N GLY A 9 7.56 8.48 7.00
CA GLY A 9 8.98 8.26 6.92
C GLY A 9 9.47 8.26 5.48
N VAL A 10 10.77 8.05 5.27
CA VAL A 10 11.36 8.05 3.93
C VAL A 10 11.37 6.67 3.28
N GLU A 11 11.21 5.62 4.08
CA GLU A 11 11.13 4.24 3.58
C GLU A 11 10.39 3.35 4.57
N GLY A 12 9.89 2.23 4.09
CA GLY A 12 9.21 1.26 4.93
C GLY A 12 8.78 0.02 4.14
N MET A 13 8.04 -0.85 4.81
CA MET A 13 7.55 -2.10 4.25
C MET A 13 6.07 -2.27 4.54
N LEU A 14 5.29 -2.62 3.53
CA LEU A 14 3.90 -3.04 3.68
C LEU A 14 3.82 -4.55 3.53
N GLU A 15 3.14 -5.20 4.46
CA GLU A 15 2.93 -6.64 4.47
C GLU A 15 1.47 -6.95 4.79
N ASP A 16 1.05 -8.18 4.48
CA ASP A 16 -0.33 -8.62 4.75
C ASP A 16 -0.61 -8.88 6.24
N GLY A 17 0.43 -8.83 7.08
CA GLY A 17 0.30 -9.04 8.51
C GLY A 17 0.39 -10.50 8.95
N SER A 18 0.51 -11.43 8.01
CA SER A 18 0.59 -12.86 8.31
C SER A 18 2.00 -13.36 8.62
N LYS A 19 3.01 -12.56 8.28
CA LYS A 19 4.44 -12.87 8.43
C LYS A 19 4.85 -14.09 7.62
N THR A 20 4.89 -15.28 8.23
CA THR A 20 5.35 -16.51 7.59
C THR A 20 4.21 -17.44 7.20
N GLU A 21 2.97 -17.03 7.49
CA GLU A 21 1.80 -17.84 7.19
C GLU A 21 1.04 -17.27 6.00
N ARG A 22 -0.04 -17.93 5.63
CA ARG A 22 -0.95 -17.41 4.60
C ARG A 22 -1.80 -16.27 5.20
N TYR A 23 -2.19 -15.32 4.35
CA TYR A 23 -3.10 -14.26 4.79
C TYR A 23 -4.51 -14.83 5.07
N GLN A 24 -5.33 -14.02 5.73
CA GLN A 24 -6.67 -14.44 6.13
C GLN A 24 -7.68 -14.27 5.00
N ASN A 25 -8.74 -15.09 5.03
CA ASN A 25 -9.92 -14.87 4.20
C ASN A 25 -10.61 -13.58 4.65
N ASP A 26 -11.32 -12.96 3.73
CA ASP A 26 -12.11 -11.75 3.99
C ASP A 26 -11.28 -10.61 4.61
N ALA A 27 -10.00 -10.55 4.26
CA ALA A 27 -9.13 -9.48 4.72
C ALA A 27 -9.49 -8.18 4.00
N SER A 28 -9.47 -7.08 4.76
CA SER A 28 -9.65 -5.74 4.20
C SER A 28 -8.69 -4.82 4.95
N CYS A 29 -7.57 -4.56 4.32
CA CYS A 29 -6.49 -3.76 4.89
C CYS A 29 -6.32 -2.47 4.10
N GLU A 30 -6.08 -1.37 4.80
CA GLU A 30 -5.86 -0.08 4.17
C GLU A 30 -4.66 0.60 4.81
N TRP A 31 -3.80 1.15 3.98
CA TRP A 31 -2.65 1.94 4.41
C TRP A 31 -2.63 3.25 3.66
N THR A 32 -2.29 4.32 4.36
CA THR A 32 -2.00 5.61 3.75
C THR A 32 -0.55 5.94 4.01
N ILE A 33 0.22 6.20 2.96
CA ILE A 33 1.62 6.60 3.05
C ILE A 33 1.72 8.04 2.58
N ALA A 34 2.06 8.94 3.49
CA ALA A 34 2.08 10.38 3.20
C ALA A 34 3.21 11.07 3.98
N PRO A 35 4.47 10.81 3.60
CA PRO A 35 5.60 11.44 4.28
C PRO A 35 5.56 12.96 4.10
N SER A 36 5.92 13.69 5.15
CA SER A 36 5.90 15.14 5.14
C SER A 36 6.79 15.69 4.04
N GLY A 37 6.25 16.59 3.22
CA GLY A 37 7.00 17.22 2.13
C GLY A 37 7.27 16.33 0.92
N ALA A 38 6.75 15.10 0.90
CA ALA A 38 6.98 14.18 -0.21
C ALA A 38 6.35 14.70 -1.51
N THR A 39 7.08 14.53 -2.60
CA THR A 39 6.59 14.84 -3.95
C THR A 39 6.49 13.57 -4.82
N TRP A 40 7.12 12.50 -4.39
CA TRP A 40 6.97 11.19 -5.02
C TRP A 40 7.07 10.08 -3.98
N ILE A 41 6.45 8.95 -4.30
CA ILE A 41 6.56 7.71 -3.52
C ILE A 41 6.71 6.57 -4.51
N THR A 42 7.69 5.70 -4.29
CA THR A 42 7.91 4.52 -5.11
C THR A 42 7.63 3.28 -4.29
N LEU A 43 6.81 2.38 -4.84
CA LEU A 43 6.62 1.04 -4.30
C LEU A 43 7.44 0.05 -5.11
N LEU A 44 8.09 -0.87 -4.41
CA LEU A 44 8.91 -1.92 -5.00
C LEU A 44 8.46 -3.27 -4.46
N VAL A 45 8.03 -4.16 -5.33
CA VAL A 45 7.58 -5.49 -4.94
C VAL A 45 8.79 -6.33 -4.51
N GLU A 46 8.76 -6.82 -3.26
CA GLU A 46 9.75 -7.76 -2.73
C GLU A 46 9.27 -9.20 -2.92
N ASP A 47 8.01 -9.45 -2.63
CA ASP A 47 7.38 -10.76 -2.78
C ASP A 47 5.88 -10.54 -2.96
N PHE A 48 5.23 -11.34 -3.82
CA PHE A 48 3.82 -11.13 -4.10
C PHE A 48 3.18 -12.39 -4.64
N HIS A 49 2.30 -13.01 -3.83
CA HIS A 49 1.54 -14.21 -4.19
C HIS A 49 0.14 -14.12 -3.60
N LEU A 50 -0.84 -13.81 -4.44
CA LEU A 50 -2.25 -13.76 -4.07
C LEU A 50 -3.05 -14.73 -4.94
N GLU A 51 -4.27 -15.04 -4.52
CA GLU A 51 -5.20 -15.80 -5.35
C GLU A 51 -5.54 -15.00 -6.61
N GLN A 52 -5.16 -15.54 -7.76
CA GLN A 52 -5.33 -14.88 -9.05
C GLN A 52 -6.80 -14.57 -9.32
N GLY A 53 -7.12 -13.30 -9.56
CA GLY A 53 -8.46 -12.88 -9.98
C GLY A 53 -9.48 -12.72 -8.86
N TYR A 54 -9.11 -13.02 -7.62
CA TYR A 54 -10.03 -12.93 -6.47
C TYR A 54 -9.51 -12.08 -5.33
N ASP A 55 -8.20 -12.09 -5.12
CA ASP A 55 -7.55 -11.30 -4.09
C ASP A 55 -6.68 -10.25 -4.75
N TYR A 56 -6.67 -9.02 -4.20
CA TYR A 56 -6.05 -7.89 -4.87
C TYR A 56 -5.33 -6.98 -3.89
N VAL A 57 -4.23 -6.37 -4.39
CA VAL A 57 -3.67 -5.16 -3.82
C VAL A 57 -3.90 -4.03 -4.82
N LEU A 58 -4.59 -2.99 -4.37
CA LEU A 58 -4.88 -1.82 -5.20
C LEU A 58 -4.06 -0.65 -4.67
N VAL A 59 -3.42 0.07 -5.59
CA VAL A 59 -2.55 1.20 -5.26
C VAL A 59 -3.10 2.45 -5.94
N TYR A 60 -3.31 3.49 -5.14
CA TYR A 60 -3.80 4.78 -5.61
C TYR A 60 -2.82 5.87 -5.23
N GLU A 61 -2.67 6.88 -6.08
CA GLU A 61 -2.08 8.15 -5.65
C GLU A 61 -3.21 9.11 -5.30
N CYS A 62 -2.95 10.03 -4.37
CA CYS A 62 -3.97 10.94 -3.86
C CYS A 62 -3.64 12.38 -4.16
N ASP A 63 -4.66 13.17 -4.54
CA ASP A 63 -4.53 14.61 -4.69
C ASP A 63 -4.42 15.25 -3.32
N LEU A 64 -3.30 15.91 -3.04
CA LEU A 64 -3.10 16.56 -1.74
C LEU A 64 -3.93 17.84 -1.59
N ALA A 65 -4.27 18.48 -2.68
CA ALA A 65 -5.05 19.72 -2.66
C ALA A 65 -6.46 19.56 -2.10
N SER A 66 -7.03 18.34 -2.19
CA SER A 66 -8.39 18.04 -1.71
C SER A 66 -8.43 17.33 -0.37
N ASN A 67 -7.29 17.13 0.28
CA ASN A 67 -7.20 16.45 1.57
C ASN A 67 -6.53 17.34 2.60
N SER A 68 -6.92 17.16 3.88
CA SER A 68 -6.23 17.84 4.96
C SER A 68 -4.90 17.13 5.25
N TRP A 69 -3.93 17.85 5.80
CA TRP A 69 -2.65 17.27 6.20
C TRP A 69 -2.77 16.17 7.23
N SER A 70 -3.79 16.25 8.09
CA SER A 70 -4.02 15.26 9.14
C SER A 70 -4.70 13.99 8.63
N GLN A 71 -5.32 14.04 7.44
CA GLN A 71 -6.05 12.90 6.88
C GLN A 71 -5.85 12.81 5.36
N PRO A 72 -4.61 12.58 4.91
CA PRO A 72 -4.35 12.43 3.49
C PRO A 72 -5.10 11.21 2.95
N CYS A 73 -5.53 11.29 1.71
CA CYS A 73 -6.30 10.24 1.02
C CYS A 73 -7.67 9.92 1.63
N SER A 74 -8.15 10.71 2.58
CA SER A 74 -9.43 10.44 3.24
C SER A 74 -10.63 10.57 2.32
N ASP A 75 -10.55 11.44 1.31
CA ASP A 75 -11.61 11.61 0.33
C ASP A 75 -11.42 10.60 -0.81
N PRO A 76 -12.36 9.64 -0.99
CA PRO A 76 -12.24 8.68 -2.08
C PRO A 76 -12.14 9.32 -3.47
N ALA A 77 -12.72 10.51 -3.65
CA ALA A 77 -12.67 11.21 -4.93
C ALA A 77 -11.26 11.73 -5.26
N SER A 78 -10.38 11.86 -4.25
CA SER A 78 -9.00 12.28 -4.45
C SER A 78 -8.08 11.15 -4.89
N ARG A 79 -8.54 9.90 -4.87
CA ARG A 79 -7.74 8.71 -5.14
C ARG A 79 -7.79 8.36 -6.62
N HIS A 80 -6.61 8.19 -7.23
CA HIS A 80 -6.47 7.81 -8.64
C HIS A 80 -5.71 6.50 -8.72
N LEU A 81 -6.34 5.48 -9.30
CA LEU A 81 -5.77 4.13 -9.36
C LEU A 81 -4.49 4.12 -10.20
N LEU A 82 -3.39 3.65 -9.61
CA LEU A 82 -2.12 3.45 -10.30
C LEU A 82 -1.97 2.01 -10.77
N ASP A 83 -2.36 1.05 -9.93
CA ASP A 83 -2.23 -0.36 -10.28
C ASP A 83 -3.17 -1.23 -9.44
N ARG A 84 -3.54 -2.35 -10.02
CA ARG A 84 -4.32 -3.40 -9.38
C ARG A 84 -3.58 -4.72 -9.57
N MET A 85 -3.01 -5.24 -8.49
CA MET A 85 -2.18 -6.43 -8.54
C MET A 85 -2.91 -7.64 -7.99
N THR A 86 -2.76 -8.78 -8.66
CA THR A 86 -3.35 -10.06 -8.25
C THR A 86 -2.43 -11.19 -8.72
N GLY A 87 -2.59 -12.38 -8.16
CA GLY A 87 -1.74 -13.51 -8.52
C GLY A 87 -0.30 -13.33 -8.09
N SER A 88 0.63 -13.71 -8.95
CA SER A 88 2.06 -13.54 -8.71
C SER A 88 2.57 -12.33 -9.48
N VAL A 89 3.28 -11.46 -8.78
CA VAL A 89 3.91 -10.28 -9.37
C VAL A 89 5.42 -10.40 -9.18
N ALA A 90 6.17 -10.10 -10.21
CA ALA A 90 7.63 -10.26 -10.21
C ALA A 90 8.29 -9.34 -9.18
N LYS A 91 9.30 -9.87 -8.50
CA LYS A 91 10.15 -9.07 -7.62
C LYS A 91 10.75 -7.90 -8.40
N ASP A 92 10.91 -6.76 -7.73
CA ASP A 92 11.44 -5.51 -8.28
C ASP A 92 10.49 -4.79 -9.25
N THR A 93 9.24 -5.22 -9.36
CA THR A 93 8.20 -4.45 -10.05
C THR A 93 8.00 -3.13 -9.30
N LYS A 94 8.02 -2.02 -10.03
CA LYS A 94 7.90 -0.67 -9.45
C LYS A 94 6.57 -0.04 -9.77
N ILE A 95 6.02 0.68 -8.79
CA ILE A 95 4.87 1.54 -8.96
C ILE A 95 5.28 2.91 -8.44
N ILE A 96 5.18 3.94 -9.28
CA ILE A 96 5.65 5.29 -8.94
C ILE A 96 4.45 6.21 -8.84
N ALA A 97 4.25 6.81 -7.67
CA ALA A 97 3.29 7.87 -7.46
C ALA A 97 4.00 9.21 -7.61
N LYS A 98 3.38 10.13 -8.33
CA LYS A 98 3.92 11.47 -8.59
C LYS A 98 3.28 12.53 -7.68
N THR A 99 2.59 12.07 -6.64
CA THR A 99 2.07 12.91 -5.58
C THR A 99 2.71 12.47 -4.26
N GLY A 100 2.58 13.28 -3.24
CA GLY A 100 3.18 12.98 -1.94
C GLY A 100 2.35 12.07 -1.04
N ALA A 101 1.31 11.42 -1.58
CA ALA A 101 0.48 10.52 -0.80
C ALA A 101 -0.03 9.36 -1.65
N ILE A 102 0.00 8.16 -1.09
CA ILE A 102 -0.60 6.97 -1.71
C ILE A 102 -1.54 6.28 -0.73
N PHE A 103 -2.50 5.59 -1.28
CA PHE A 103 -3.47 4.78 -0.55
C PHE A 103 -3.40 3.36 -1.10
N VAL A 104 -3.19 2.38 -0.22
CA VAL A 104 -3.05 0.97 -0.60
C VAL A 104 -4.13 0.17 0.09
N GLN A 105 -4.85 -0.63 -0.68
CA GLN A 105 -5.87 -1.56 -0.16
C GLN A 105 -5.48 -2.99 -0.49
N PHE A 106 -5.55 -3.87 0.50
CA PHE A 106 -5.47 -5.30 0.29
C PHE A 106 -6.83 -5.90 0.61
N VAL A 107 -7.40 -6.64 -0.33
CA VAL A 107 -8.68 -7.31 -0.15
C VAL A 107 -8.55 -8.78 -0.53
N SER A 108 -9.06 -9.66 0.32
CA SER A 108 -9.17 -11.07 0.02
C SER A 108 -10.63 -11.51 0.13
N ASP A 109 -10.97 -12.57 -0.61
CA ASP A 109 -12.31 -13.10 -0.60
C ASP A 109 -12.51 -14.16 0.49
N GLU A 110 -13.59 -14.94 0.41
CA GLU A 110 -14.02 -15.87 1.44
C GLU A 110 -13.26 -17.19 1.45
N SER A 111 -12.42 -17.46 0.45
CA SER A 111 -11.74 -18.75 0.34
C SER A 111 -10.43 -18.63 -0.43
N ILE A 112 -9.55 -19.61 -0.23
CA ILE A 112 -8.25 -19.77 -0.89
C ILE A 112 -7.33 -18.59 -0.61
N THR A 113 -6.32 -18.87 0.20
CA THR A 113 -5.29 -17.89 0.55
C THR A 113 -3.94 -18.35 0.02
N GLU A 114 -3.04 -17.40 -0.15
CA GLU A 114 -1.66 -17.63 -0.57
C GLU A 114 -0.69 -17.05 0.46
N THR A 115 0.59 -16.98 0.14
CA THR A 115 1.60 -16.53 1.09
C THR A 115 1.59 -15.03 1.33
N GLY A 116 0.92 -14.26 0.47
CA GLY A 116 0.73 -12.84 0.68
C GLY A 116 1.76 -11.98 -0.02
N PHE A 117 2.04 -10.81 0.55
CA PHE A 117 2.91 -9.86 -0.13
C PHE A 117 3.80 -9.10 0.83
N LYS A 118 4.93 -8.63 0.27
CA LYS A 118 5.81 -7.64 0.88
C LYS A 118 6.15 -6.61 -0.18
N VAL A 119 5.87 -5.36 0.10
CA VAL A 119 6.13 -4.25 -0.80
C VAL A 119 6.90 -3.19 -0.03
N ARG A 120 8.09 -2.85 -0.52
CA ARG A 120 8.92 -1.79 0.07
C ARG A 120 8.52 -0.47 -0.54
N TRP A 121 8.49 0.58 0.26
CA TRP A 121 8.26 1.93 -0.25
C TRP A 121 9.39 2.87 0.13
N THR A 122 9.66 3.82 -0.76
CA THR A 122 10.61 4.91 -0.54
C THR A 122 9.99 6.22 -1.00
N SER A 123 10.45 7.34 -0.46
CA SER A 123 9.96 8.67 -0.83
C SER A 123 11.08 9.70 -0.69
N ASP A 124 10.83 10.89 -1.23
CA ASP A 124 11.69 12.07 -1.04
C ASP A 124 11.22 12.93 0.13
N GLY A 125 10.26 12.46 0.90
CA GLY A 125 9.74 13.18 2.06
C GLY A 125 10.69 13.16 3.24
N GLU A 126 10.28 13.82 4.31
CA GLU A 126 11.02 13.84 5.55
C GLU A 126 10.66 12.66 6.43
N ASP A 127 11.62 12.17 7.19
CA ASP A 127 11.38 11.12 8.16
C ASP A 127 10.53 11.67 9.31
N GLY A 128 9.26 11.30 9.33
CA GLY A 128 8.34 11.68 10.39
C GLY A 128 8.46 10.83 11.65
N GLY A 129 9.36 9.89 11.65
CA GLY A 129 9.78 9.18 12.83
C GLY A 129 8.91 8.03 13.32
N ASN A 130 7.72 7.83 12.82
CA ASN A 130 6.83 6.81 13.35
C ASN A 130 6.13 6.01 12.27
N GLY A 131 6.90 5.51 11.34
CA GLY A 131 6.37 4.50 10.45
C GLY A 131 6.05 3.21 11.21
N CYS A 132 5.25 2.39 10.64
CA CYS A 132 5.03 1.07 11.19
C CYS A 132 6.22 0.17 11.01
#